data_33cc27561901418e6152f8f64a29ae92
#
_entry.id   33cc27561901418e6152f8f64a29ae92
#
_cell.length_a   1.000
_cell.length_b   1.000
_cell.length_c   1.000
_cell.angle_alpha   90.00
_cell.angle_beta   90.00
_cell.angle_gamma   90.00
#
_symmetry.space_group_name_H-M   'P 1'
#
loop_
_entity.id
_entity.type
_entity.pdbx_description
1 polymer ?
#
loop_
_entity_poly.entity_id
_entity_poly.type
_entity_poly.pdbx_seq_one_letter_code
_entity_poly.pdbx_strand_id
1 'polypeptide(L)'
;MRNLFPKAFLVTWIAVGALWAGTLHAQVAGFVQVNLVSDIPGLATITDSNLVNPWGVSHSTTSPFWSSNQGTSTATLYMVTDRTTVTKVNINGNGIVNIPKTAAGPQGPTGQVNNTNTSSFPVNGGDGNSAHFIFANLNGTISAWDTGPTAFIQVTTPGAV
;
A
#
# COMPACT_ATOMS: atom_id res chain seq x y z
N MET A 1 -69.87 -71.93 10.01
CA MET A 1 -69.94 -70.48 10.36
C MET A 1 -68.56 -69.89 10.23
N ARG A 2 -68.35 -69.03 9.23
CA ARG A 2 -67.05 -68.53 8.89
C ARG A 2 -66.92 -67.11 9.48
N ASN A 3 -65.97 -66.91 10.41
CA ASN A 3 -65.69 -65.64 10.98
C ASN A 3 -64.69 -64.92 10.06
N LEU A 4 -65.14 -63.87 9.41
CA LEU A 4 -64.29 -62.95 8.70
C LEU A 4 -63.79 -61.82 9.68
N PHE A 5 -62.50 -61.81 9.96
CA PHE A 5 -61.89 -60.68 10.62
C PHE A 5 -61.40 -59.75 9.55
N PRO A 6 -61.70 -58.45 9.63
CA PRO A 6 -61.12 -57.46 8.71
C PRO A 6 -59.66 -57.21 9.08
N LYS A 7 -58.78 -57.30 8.09
CA LYS A 7 -57.38 -56.96 8.21
C LYS A 7 -57.26 -55.43 8.33
N ALA A 8 -56.88 -54.97 9.52
CA ALA A 8 -56.51 -53.55 9.70
C ALA A 8 -55.24 -53.28 8.93
N PHE A 9 -55.34 -52.40 7.93
CA PHE A 9 -54.17 -51.85 7.26
C PHE A 9 -53.53 -50.81 8.17
N LEU A 10 -52.36 -51.09 8.73
CA LEU A 10 -51.53 -50.19 9.45
C LEU A 10 -50.81 -49.29 8.41
N VAL A 11 -51.31 -48.12 8.17
CA VAL A 11 -50.61 -47.13 7.32
C VAL A 11 -49.56 -46.48 8.17
N THR A 12 -48.32 -46.90 8.00
CA THR A 12 -47.15 -46.25 8.62
C THR A 12 -46.85 -44.99 7.84
N TRP A 13 -47.16 -43.82 8.40
CA TRP A 13 -46.70 -42.53 7.90
C TRP A 13 -45.21 -42.39 8.20
N ILE A 14 -44.38 -42.61 7.17
CA ILE A 14 -42.97 -42.21 7.24
C ILE A 14 -42.95 -40.69 7.07
N ALA A 15 -42.81 -40.00 8.16
CA ALA A 15 -42.51 -38.57 8.13
C ALA A 15 -41.11 -38.38 7.55
N VAL A 16 -41.05 -38.08 6.26
CA VAL A 16 -39.81 -37.59 5.62
C VAL A 16 -39.56 -36.20 6.15
N GLY A 17 -38.87 -36.09 7.26
CA GLY A 17 -38.30 -34.84 7.72
C GLY A 17 -37.26 -34.40 6.72
N ALA A 18 -37.62 -33.49 5.84
CA ALA A 18 -36.64 -32.76 5.01
C ALA A 18 -35.68 -32.01 5.95
N LEU A 19 -34.53 -32.61 6.22
CA LEU A 19 -33.40 -31.88 6.80
C LEU A 19 -33.02 -30.77 5.79
N TRP A 20 -33.54 -29.62 6.02
CA TRP A 20 -32.95 -28.41 5.45
C TRP A 20 -31.56 -28.25 6.08
N ALA A 21 -30.57 -28.93 5.50
CA ALA A 21 -29.19 -28.59 5.71
C ALA A 21 -28.98 -27.21 5.08
N GLY A 22 -29.32 -26.20 5.84
CA GLY A 22 -28.88 -24.82 5.50
C GLY A 22 -27.38 -24.91 5.34
N THR A 23 -26.88 -24.76 4.12
CA THR A 23 -25.47 -24.58 3.87
C THR A 23 -25.06 -23.32 4.64
N LEU A 24 -24.50 -23.51 5.82
CA LEU A 24 -23.78 -22.47 6.51
C LEU A 24 -22.60 -22.13 5.60
N HIS A 25 -22.81 -21.16 4.71
CA HIS A 25 -21.71 -20.54 4.03
C HIS A 25 -20.96 -19.79 5.13
N ALA A 26 -19.87 -20.38 5.58
CA ALA A 26 -18.88 -19.65 6.35
C ALA A 26 -18.49 -18.47 5.46
N GLN A 27 -18.94 -17.27 5.83
CA GLN A 27 -18.50 -16.05 5.19
C GLN A 27 -17.02 -15.97 5.51
N VAL A 28 -16.19 -16.43 4.58
CA VAL A 28 -14.76 -16.18 4.64
C VAL A 28 -14.64 -14.65 4.68
N ALA A 29 -14.19 -14.13 5.81
CA ALA A 29 -13.89 -12.71 5.92
C ALA A 29 -12.78 -12.42 4.90
N GLY A 30 -13.17 -12.10 3.68
CA GLY A 30 -12.28 -11.76 2.59
C GLY A 30 -11.82 -10.32 2.72
N PHE A 31 -10.63 -10.04 2.23
CA PHE A 31 -10.18 -8.67 2.04
C PHE A 31 -10.83 -8.09 0.79
N VAL A 32 -11.25 -6.82 0.86
CA VAL A 32 -11.66 -6.06 -0.31
C VAL A 32 -10.46 -5.25 -0.77
N GLN A 33 -9.96 -5.55 -1.96
CA GLN A 33 -8.92 -4.74 -2.60
C GLN A 33 -9.56 -3.51 -3.26
N VAL A 34 -8.99 -2.35 -3.00
CA VAL A 34 -9.33 -1.10 -3.69
C VAL A 34 -8.05 -0.51 -4.27
N ASN A 35 -8.03 -0.31 -5.58
CA ASN A 35 -6.91 0.31 -6.27
C ASN A 35 -7.05 1.83 -6.15
N LEU A 36 -6.23 2.46 -5.33
CA LEU A 36 -6.31 3.89 -5.06
C LEU A 36 -5.49 4.71 -6.06
N VAL A 37 -4.27 4.28 -6.37
CA VAL A 37 -3.36 4.98 -7.27
C VAL A 37 -2.64 3.97 -8.17
N SER A 38 -2.46 4.31 -9.44
CA SER A 38 -1.70 3.53 -10.42
C SER A 38 -1.05 4.47 -11.43
N ASP A 39 0.05 4.04 -12.04
CA ASP A 39 0.63 4.68 -13.23
C ASP A 39 -0.12 4.29 -14.52
N ILE A 40 -0.95 3.25 -14.48
CA ILE A 40 -1.74 2.77 -15.60
C ILE A 40 -3.11 3.46 -15.61
N PRO A 41 -3.47 4.18 -16.70
CA PRO A 41 -4.76 4.83 -16.79
C PRO A 41 -5.94 3.86 -16.63
N GLY A 42 -6.92 4.25 -15.83
CA GLY A 42 -8.15 3.50 -15.62
C GLY A 42 -8.05 2.30 -14.66
N LEU A 43 -6.87 2.00 -14.12
CA LEU A 43 -6.68 0.88 -13.19
C LEU A 43 -7.01 1.26 -11.74
N ALA A 44 -6.94 2.52 -11.37
CA ALA A 44 -7.14 3.02 -10.01
C ALA A 44 -7.93 4.34 -10.00
N THR A 45 -8.28 4.81 -8.80
CA THR A 45 -8.99 6.08 -8.60
C THR A 45 -8.21 7.28 -9.14
N ILE A 46 -6.87 7.27 -8.94
CA ILE A 46 -5.97 8.28 -9.49
C ILE A 46 -4.96 7.61 -10.42
N THR A 47 -4.72 8.24 -11.58
CA THR A 47 -3.56 7.91 -12.42
C THR A 47 -2.43 8.88 -12.11
N ASP A 48 -1.26 8.36 -11.71
CA ASP A 48 -0.06 9.16 -11.45
C ASP A 48 1.15 8.57 -12.19
N SER A 49 1.57 9.24 -13.25
CA SER A 49 2.72 8.83 -14.07
C SER A 49 4.05 8.81 -13.34
N ASN A 50 4.13 9.35 -12.13
CA ASN A 50 5.34 9.24 -11.30
C ASN A 50 5.39 7.95 -10.49
N LEU A 51 4.27 7.23 -10.31
CA LEU A 51 4.20 5.99 -9.51
C LEU A 51 4.75 4.79 -10.29
N VAL A 52 5.89 4.92 -10.94
CA VAL A 52 6.49 3.84 -11.71
C VAL A 52 7.39 2.98 -10.83
N ASN A 53 7.12 1.68 -10.83
CA ASN A 53 7.85 0.69 -10.04
C ASN A 53 8.00 1.10 -8.56
N PRO A 54 6.90 1.28 -7.81
CA PRO A 54 6.97 1.66 -6.41
C PRO A 54 7.47 0.49 -5.56
N TRP A 55 8.41 0.76 -4.65
CA TRP A 55 9.03 -0.27 -3.79
C TRP A 55 8.75 -0.09 -2.31
N GLY A 56 8.75 1.13 -1.83
CA GLY A 56 8.60 1.42 -0.41
C GLY A 56 7.43 2.36 -0.12
N VAL A 57 6.74 2.12 0.98
CA VAL A 57 5.70 3.01 1.50
C VAL A 57 5.96 3.28 2.96
N SER A 58 5.89 4.53 3.37
CA SER A 58 5.94 4.92 4.77
C SER A 58 5.04 6.12 5.08
N HIS A 59 4.79 6.36 6.34
CA HIS A 59 4.07 7.54 6.81
C HIS A 59 4.48 7.86 8.26
N SER A 60 4.23 9.09 8.69
CA SER A 60 4.22 9.45 10.11
C SER A 60 2.78 9.47 10.63
N THR A 61 2.60 9.71 11.91
CA THR A 61 1.26 9.85 12.53
C THR A 61 0.45 11.02 11.96
N THR A 62 1.12 11.98 11.31
CA THR A 62 0.52 13.22 10.79
C THR A 62 0.78 13.45 9.32
N SER A 63 1.60 12.61 8.66
CA SER A 63 1.91 12.78 7.23
C SER A 63 0.98 11.96 6.35
N PRO A 64 0.86 12.33 5.05
CA PRO A 64 0.34 11.43 4.02
C PRO A 64 1.19 10.16 3.91
N PHE A 65 0.71 9.19 3.14
CA PHE A 65 1.52 8.06 2.68
C PHE A 65 2.54 8.55 1.67
N TRP A 66 3.78 8.18 1.87
CA TRP A 66 4.88 8.44 0.95
C TRP A 66 5.18 7.16 0.19
N SER A 67 5.33 7.24 -1.13
CA SER A 67 5.74 6.13 -1.98
C SER A 67 7.09 6.41 -2.61
N SER A 68 8.01 5.46 -2.52
CA SER A 68 9.30 5.48 -3.21
C SER A 68 9.14 4.91 -4.60
N ASN A 69 9.29 5.74 -5.63
CA ASN A 69 9.08 5.37 -7.03
C ASN A 69 10.43 5.17 -7.70
N GLN A 70 10.87 3.92 -7.78
CA GLN A 70 12.19 3.58 -8.29
C GLN A 70 12.34 3.99 -9.77
N GLY A 71 11.32 3.72 -10.59
CA GLY A 71 11.38 3.97 -12.03
C GLY A 71 11.49 5.43 -12.43
N THR A 72 11.01 6.35 -11.60
CA THR A 72 11.08 7.80 -11.85
C THR A 72 12.13 8.52 -11.00
N SER A 73 12.74 7.85 -10.03
CA SER A 73 13.62 8.46 -9.02
C SER A 73 12.92 9.58 -8.26
N THR A 74 11.71 9.32 -7.80
CA THR A 74 10.90 10.27 -7.04
C THR A 74 10.30 9.63 -5.80
N ALA A 75 9.82 10.46 -4.88
CA ALA A 75 8.79 10.08 -3.93
C ALA A 75 7.53 10.88 -4.20
N THR A 76 6.38 10.23 -4.08
CA THR A 76 5.05 10.84 -4.21
C THR A 76 4.25 10.66 -2.93
N LEU A 77 3.31 11.55 -2.69
CA LEU A 77 2.57 11.63 -1.45
C LEU A 77 1.07 11.52 -1.72
N TYR A 78 0.40 10.68 -0.93
CA TYR A 78 -1.04 10.45 -1.07
C TYR A 78 -1.74 10.51 0.29
N MET A 79 -2.73 11.38 0.38
CA MET A 79 -3.64 11.42 1.51
C MET A 79 -4.81 10.47 1.23
N VAL A 80 -4.99 9.47 2.08
CA VAL A 80 -6.10 8.54 2.04
C VAL A 80 -7.04 8.90 3.19
N THR A 81 -8.25 9.34 2.88
CA THR A 81 -9.23 9.78 3.88
C THR A 81 -10.23 8.70 4.24
N ASP A 82 -10.49 7.78 3.31
CA ASP A 82 -11.33 6.61 3.51
C ASP A 82 -10.92 5.47 2.55
N ARG A 83 -11.72 4.40 2.50
CA ARG A 83 -11.40 3.22 1.68
C ARG A 83 -11.27 3.48 0.18
N THR A 84 -11.89 4.54 -0.32
CA THR A 84 -12.02 4.82 -1.76
C THR A 84 -11.51 6.20 -2.15
N THR A 85 -11.27 7.08 -1.16
CA THR A 85 -10.91 8.47 -1.40
C THR A 85 -9.43 8.68 -1.15
N VAL A 86 -8.73 9.03 -2.21
CA VAL A 86 -7.30 9.36 -2.20
C VAL A 86 -7.06 10.67 -2.93
N THR A 87 -6.13 11.46 -2.44
CA THR A 87 -5.71 12.71 -3.06
C THR A 87 -4.19 12.75 -3.13
N LYS A 88 -3.63 13.05 -4.30
CA LYS A 88 -2.20 13.34 -4.42
C LYS A 88 -1.89 14.66 -3.72
N VAL A 89 -0.97 14.63 -2.78
CA VAL A 89 -0.56 15.82 -2.04
C VAL A 89 0.41 16.62 -2.89
N ASN A 90 0.06 17.87 -3.14
CA ASN A 90 0.94 18.76 -3.88
C ASN A 90 1.98 19.38 -2.93
N ILE A 91 3.17 18.84 -2.97
CA ILE A 91 4.33 19.39 -2.26
C ILE A 91 5.15 20.25 -3.24
N ASN A 92 5.50 21.44 -2.83
CA ASN A 92 6.35 22.36 -3.62
C ASN A 92 5.87 22.62 -5.07
N GLY A 93 4.57 22.57 -5.31
CA GLY A 93 3.95 22.91 -6.59
C GLY A 93 3.83 21.78 -7.61
N ASN A 94 4.50 20.65 -7.45
CA ASN A 94 4.48 19.56 -8.44
C ASN A 94 4.14 18.17 -7.87
N GLY A 95 3.93 18.04 -6.57
CA GLY A 95 3.48 16.80 -5.93
C GLY A 95 4.50 15.67 -5.95
N ILE A 96 5.78 15.96 -6.10
CA ILE A 96 6.89 15.01 -6.03
C ILE A 96 8.03 15.57 -5.19
N VAL A 97 8.82 14.64 -4.62
CA VAL A 97 10.18 14.92 -4.13
C VAL A 97 11.15 14.17 -5.03
N ASN A 98 12.10 14.88 -5.62
CA ASN A 98 13.12 14.28 -6.45
C ASN A 98 14.15 13.55 -5.58
N ILE A 99 14.46 12.31 -5.95
CA ILE A 99 15.50 11.52 -5.31
C ILE A 99 16.76 11.63 -6.16
N PRO A 100 17.90 12.01 -5.58
CA PRO A 100 19.12 12.25 -6.32
C PRO A 100 19.59 11.03 -7.10
N LYS A 101 20.04 11.27 -8.34
CA LYS A 101 20.69 10.28 -9.18
C LYS A 101 22.19 10.42 -9.12
N THR A 102 22.91 9.32 -9.33
CA THR A 102 24.36 9.30 -9.54
C THR A 102 24.69 9.06 -11.01
N ALA A 103 25.95 9.25 -11.39
CA ALA A 103 26.36 9.10 -12.79
C ALA A 103 26.34 7.66 -13.31
N ALA A 104 26.35 6.66 -12.42
CA ALA A 104 26.47 5.25 -12.76
C ALA A 104 25.52 4.36 -11.95
N GLY A 105 25.25 3.16 -12.49
CA GLY A 105 24.43 2.13 -11.85
C GLY A 105 22.92 2.33 -11.97
N PRO A 106 22.14 1.38 -11.48
CA PRO A 106 20.71 1.50 -11.39
C PRO A 106 20.34 2.64 -10.43
N GLN A 107 19.24 3.31 -10.70
CA GLN A 107 18.83 4.52 -9.98
C GLN A 107 17.51 4.32 -9.26
N GLY A 108 17.24 5.21 -8.32
CA GLY A 108 15.96 5.38 -7.66
C GLY A 108 15.84 4.71 -6.30
N PRO A 109 14.88 5.17 -5.50
CA PRO A 109 14.68 4.70 -4.14
C PRO A 109 13.98 3.33 -4.13
N THR A 110 14.45 2.42 -3.27
CA THR A 110 13.87 1.09 -3.04
C THR A 110 13.24 0.95 -1.67
N GLY A 111 13.60 1.82 -0.75
CA GLY A 111 13.03 1.82 0.58
C GLY A 111 13.00 3.22 1.15
N GLN A 112 12.12 3.43 2.11
CA GLN A 112 12.06 4.68 2.84
C GLN A 112 11.55 4.48 4.25
N VAL A 113 11.92 5.40 5.12
CA VAL A 113 11.45 5.43 6.50
C VAL A 113 11.19 6.87 6.94
N ASN A 114 10.14 7.04 7.74
CA ASN A 114 9.93 8.29 8.46
C ASN A 114 10.89 8.35 9.66
N ASN A 115 11.57 9.48 9.82
CA ASN A 115 12.33 9.77 11.04
C ASN A 115 11.42 10.48 12.05
N THR A 116 11.17 9.84 13.16
CA THR A 116 10.37 10.40 14.25
C THR A 116 11.18 11.26 15.23
N ASN A 117 12.51 11.26 15.09
CA ASN A 117 13.40 12.03 15.96
C ASN A 117 13.72 13.38 15.32
N THR A 118 13.15 14.43 15.89
CA THR A 118 13.29 15.82 15.40
C THR A 118 14.62 16.49 15.75
N SER A 119 15.54 15.80 16.39
CA SER A 119 16.86 16.32 16.81
C SER A 119 18.04 15.50 16.29
N SER A 120 17.79 14.52 15.41
CA SER A 120 18.84 13.67 14.82
C SER A 120 18.70 13.58 13.30
N PHE A 121 19.79 13.16 12.65
CA PHE A 121 19.87 13.08 11.17
C PHE A 121 19.67 14.43 10.48
N PRO A 122 20.46 15.47 10.78
CA PRO A 122 20.38 16.73 10.05
C PRO A 122 20.70 16.50 8.57
N VAL A 123 19.92 17.14 7.68
CA VAL A 123 20.08 16.97 6.23
C VAL A 123 21.15 17.93 5.72
N ASN A 124 22.32 17.40 5.37
CA ASN A 124 23.37 18.17 4.73
C ASN A 124 22.95 18.53 3.30
N GLY A 125 23.01 19.82 2.96
CA GLY A 125 22.58 20.35 1.67
C GLY A 125 21.12 20.78 1.61
N GLY A 126 20.31 20.40 2.60
CA GLY A 126 18.99 20.93 2.84
C GLY A 126 19.00 22.17 3.74
N ASP A 127 17.93 22.39 4.47
CA ASP A 127 17.83 23.51 5.43
C ASP A 127 18.57 23.24 6.75
N GLY A 128 19.23 22.08 6.88
CA GLY A 128 19.94 21.68 8.09
C GLY A 128 19.05 21.18 9.21
N ASN A 129 17.75 21.03 8.96
CA ASN A 129 16.81 20.42 9.88
C ASN A 129 16.99 18.89 9.91
N SER A 130 16.42 18.25 10.91
CA SER A 130 16.33 16.78 10.95
C SER A 130 15.55 16.26 9.73
N ALA A 131 16.04 15.19 9.14
CA ALA A 131 15.32 14.50 8.07
C ALA A 131 13.91 14.13 8.54
N HIS A 132 12.91 14.38 7.71
CA HIS A 132 11.56 13.84 7.87
C HIS A 132 11.47 12.44 7.27
N PHE A 133 12.10 12.23 6.11
CA PHE A 133 12.15 10.94 5.43
C PHE A 133 13.58 10.63 4.95
N ILE A 134 13.95 9.35 5.06
CA ILE A 134 15.24 8.83 4.65
C ILE A 134 14.99 7.72 3.63
N PHE A 135 15.78 7.69 2.55
CA PHE A 135 15.62 6.80 1.41
C PHE A 135 16.88 5.97 1.20
N ALA A 136 16.70 4.65 1.00
CA ALA A 136 17.73 3.78 0.45
C ALA A 136 17.56 3.71 -1.07
N ASN A 137 18.67 3.85 -1.80
CA ASN A 137 18.64 3.95 -3.26
C ASN A 137 19.44 2.82 -3.91
N LEU A 138 18.99 2.37 -5.10
CA LEU A 138 19.66 1.31 -5.86
C LEU A 138 21.11 1.64 -6.22
N ASN A 139 21.44 2.92 -6.33
CA ASN A 139 22.80 3.37 -6.64
C ASN A 139 23.76 3.34 -5.45
N GLY A 140 23.41 2.67 -4.36
CA GLY A 140 24.24 2.57 -3.15
C GLY A 140 24.27 3.85 -2.31
N THR A 141 23.35 4.79 -2.53
CA THR A 141 23.28 5.99 -1.71
C THR A 141 22.15 5.92 -0.69
N ILE A 142 22.34 6.63 0.42
CA ILE A 142 21.25 7.01 1.33
C ILE A 142 21.01 8.49 1.12
N SER A 143 19.79 8.88 0.83
CA SER A 143 19.36 10.27 0.74
C SER A 143 18.34 10.60 1.82
N ALA A 144 18.26 11.86 2.18
CA ALA A 144 17.33 12.33 3.20
C ALA A 144 16.63 13.62 2.73
N TRP A 145 15.43 13.82 3.24
CA TRP A 145 14.60 14.98 2.92
C TRP A 145 14.09 15.63 4.21
N ASP A 146 14.30 16.92 4.31
CA ASP A 146 13.77 17.78 5.38
C ASP A 146 12.70 18.75 4.83
N THR A 147 12.93 19.30 3.64
CA THR A 147 12.01 20.24 2.99
C THR A 147 12.36 20.40 1.50
N GLY A 148 11.53 21.14 0.78
CA GLY A 148 11.80 21.49 -0.61
C GLY A 148 11.49 20.39 -1.64
N PRO A 149 11.84 20.61 -2.92
CA PRO A 149 11.47 19.72 -4.01
C PRO A 149 12.41 18.52 -4.19
N THR A 150 13.51 18.42 -3.43
CA THR A 150 14.58 17.44 -3.66
C THR A 150 15.13 16.94 -2.33
N ALA A 151 15.35 15.62 -2.23
CA ALA A 151 16.14 15.01 -1.17
C ALA A 151 17.64 15.16 -1.46
N PHE A 152 18.49 15.03 -0.44
CA PHE A 152 19.94 15.21 -0.55
C PHE A 152 20.68 13.93 -0.19
N ILE A 153 21.74 13.58 -0.93
CA ILE A 153 22.59 12.45 -0.62
C ILE A 153 23.33 12.72 0.69
N GLN A 154 23.18 11.82 1.64
CA GLN A 154 23.86 11.88 2.93
C GLN A 154 25.03 10.89 3.02
N VAL A 155 24.88 9.73 2.38
CA VAL A 155 25.90 8.67 2.38
C VAL A 155 25.99 8.08 0.98
N THR A 156 27.20 7.78 0.54
CA THR A 156 27.48 6.98 -0.65
C THR A 156 28.32 5.76 -0.24
N THR A 157 27.87 4.57 -0.62
CA THR A 157 28.59 3.31 -0.40
C THR A 157 29.11 2.82 -1.75
N PRO A 158 30.39 3.01 -2.05
CA PRO A 158 30.98 2.56 -3.32
C PRO A 158 30.86 1.04 -3.45
N GLY A 159 30.42 0.55 -4.62
CA GLY A 159 30.29 -0.87 -4.90
C GLY A 159 29.13 -1.59 -4.19
N ALA A 160 28.15 -0.87 -3.66
CA ALA A 160 26.96 -1.44 -3.04
C ALA A 160 25.87 -1.86 -4.07
N VAL A 161 26.22 -2.03 -5.33
CA VAL A 161 25.37 -2.45 -6.45
C VAL A 161 25.98 -3.61 -7.20
#